data_b013dfbab3c593f69871e89dcf65ae2d
#
_entry.id   b013dfbab3c593f69871e89dcf65ae2d
#
_cell.length_a   1.000
_cell.length_b   1.000
_cell.length_c   1.000
_cell.angle_alpha   90.00
_cell.angle_beta   90.00
_cell.angle_gamma   90.00
#
_symmetry.space_group_name_H-M   'P 1'
#
loop_
_entity.id
_entity.type
_entity.pdbx_description
1 polymer ?
#
loop_
_entity_poly.entity_id
_entity_poly.type
_entity_poly.pdbx_seq_one_letter_code
_entity_poly.pdbx_strand_id
1 'polypeptide(L)'
;QTITADYAAMRKEYCDRLTESMQGMVDKLSADGFNISSQVGWAHPRYEAIVKEAQEFGADLLVQHCRAFAKIKHIHLTHDSWQLVKHCPLPLLLVKDEEWGDSVVLMAAVDPMNSHHKPVQLDGQIIDAVTSVSGQLGGEYHVVHAYAESARPFTPAGKIKEEHTKAFNDFMSGYNVNEDKLHLIDETPVFALKDYSETLDSDMIVMGAISRSRLAEALIGSTAEEVLDFVKTDILVIKPSS
;
A
#
# COMPACT_ATOMS: atom_id res chain seq x y z
N GLN A 1 -7.06 -13.39 50.11
CA GLN A 1 -7.76 -12.35 49.33
C GLN A 1 -7.40 -12.52 47.89
N THR A 2 -8.29 -13.01 47.08
CA THR A 2 -8.12 -13.11 45.62
C THR A 2 -8.30 -11.71 45.08
N ILE A 3 -7.22 -11.11 44.58
CA ILE A 3 -7.28 -9.83 43.86
C ILE A 3 -7.92 -10.12 42.52
N THR A 4 -9.22 -9.97 42.41
CA THR A 4 -9.89 -9.90 41.11
C THR A 4 -9.55 -8.54 40.54
N ALA A 5 -8.59 -8.50 39.61
CA ALA A 5 -8.32 -7.29 38.85
C ALA A 5 -9.61 -6.88 38.12
N ASP A 6 -10.06 -5.66 38.34
CA ASP A 6 -11.19 -5.11 37.58
C ASP A 6 -10.71 -4.69 36.19
N TYR A 7 -10.68 -5.68 35.27
CA TYR A 7 -10.26 -5.47 33.89
C TYR A 7 -11.09 -4.42 33.15
N ALA A 8 -12.35 -4.23 33.53
CA ALA A 8 -13.20 -3.22 32.90
C ALA A 8 -12.76 -1.81 33.31
N ALA A 9 -12.46 -1.60 34.58
CA ALA A 9 -11.94 -0.31 35.08
C ALA A 9 -10.56 0.00 34.49
N MET A 10 -9.64 -0.97 34.47
CA MET A 10 -8.31 -0.81 33.87
C MET A 10 -8.38 -0.47 32.39
N ARG A 11 -9.25 -1.15 31.63
CA ARG A 11 -9.46 -0.87 30.22
C ARG A 11 -9.99 0.54 29.99
N LYS A 12 -10.98 0.94 30.80
CA LYS A 12 -11.55 2.29 30.74
C LYS A 12 -10.49 3.35 31.00
N GLU A 13 -9.74 3.22 32.10
CA GLU A 13 -8.65 4.15 32.45
C GLU A 13 -7.59 4.26 31.34
N TYR A 14 -7.24 3.13 30.72
CA TYR A 14 -6.30 3.10 29.60
C TYR A 14 -6.83 3.86 28.38
N CYS A 15 -8.10 3.62 28.01
CA CYS A 15 -8.74 4.33 26.91
C CYS A 15 -8.88 5.82 27.19
N ASP A 16 -9.26 6.20 28.40
CA ASP A 16 -9.39 7.60 28.82
C ASP A 16 -8.04 8.35 28.69
N ARG A 17 -6.93 7.76 29.14
CA ARG A 17 -5.58 8.32 28.96
C ARG A 17 -5.17 8.49 27.52
N LEU A 18 -5.49 7.52 26.66
CA LEU A 18 -5.21 7.63 25.22
C LEU A 18 -6.03 8.74 24.59
N THR A 19 -7.30 8.86 24.97
CA THR A 19 -8.18 9.94 24.49
C THR A 19 -7.63 11.31 24.85
N GLU A 20 -7.21 11.50 26.10
CA GLU A 20 -6.56 12.74 26.54
C GLU A 20 -5.27 13.04 25.77
N SER A 21 -4.43 12.00 25.55
CA SER A 21 -3.20 12.14 24.77
C SER A 21 -3.45 12.57 23.33
N MET A 22 -4.54 12.12 22.72
CA MET A 22 -4.91 12.46 21.34
C MET A 22 -5.53 13.85 21.23
N GLN A 23 -6.15 14.38 22.30
CA GLN A 23 -6.85 15.65 22.26
C GLN A 23 -5.94 16.80 21.85
N GLY A 24 -4.71 16.86 22.34
CA GLY A 24 -3.75 17.90 21.98
C GLY A 24 -3.38 17.88 20.47
N MET A 25 -3.35 16.70 19.86
CA MET A 25 -3.14 16.58 18.42
C MET A 25 -4.37 17.03 17.63
N VAL A 26 -5.56 16.62 18.07
CA VAL A 26 -6.83 17.04 17.46
C VAL A 26 -6.96 18.56 17.49
N ASP A 27 -6.69 19.19 18.63
CA ASP A 27 -6.78 20.64 18.83
C ASP A 27 -5.81 21.38 17.88
N LYS A 28 -4.57 20.89 17.76
CA LYS A 28 -3.56 21.46 16.88
C LYS A 28 -3.99 21.38 15.42
N LEU A 29 -4.36 20.20 14.93
CA LEU A 29 -4.75 20.01 13.54
C LEU A 29 -6.06 20.73 13.19
N SER A 30 -6.98 20.84 14.14
CA SER A 30 -8.20 21.64 13.97
C SER A 30 -7.89 23.14 13.86
N ALA A 31 -6.89 23.62 14.60
CA ALA A 31 -6.43 25.01 14.50
C ALA A 31 -5.76 25.30 13.13
N ASP A 32 -5.12 24.28 12.53
CA ASP A 32 -4.55 24.34 11.19
C ASP A 32 -5.63 24.23 10.07
N GLY A 33 -6.91 24.10 10.45
CA GLY A 33 -8.05 24.09 9.51
C GLY A 33 -8.53 22.71 9.08
N PHE A 34 -7.99 21.65 9.64
CA PHE A 34 -8.45 20.29 9.35
C PHE A 34 -9.73 19.95 10.12
N ASN A 35 -10.69 19.33 9.45
CA ASN A 35 -11.86 18.74 10.10
C ASN A 35 -11.49 17.35 10.62
N ILE A 36 -11.12 17.25 11.88
CA ILE A 36 -10.58 16.04 12.50
C ILE A 36 -11.35 15.67 13.76
N SER A 37 -11.54 14.38 13.96
CA SER A 37 -12.05 13.78 15.19
C SER A 37 -11.18 12.61 15.60
N SER A 38 -11.20 12.26 16.90
CA SER A 38 -10.49 11.09 17.41
C SER A 38 -11.45 10.14 18.10
N GLN A 39 -11.14 8.85 18.01
CA GLN A 39 -11.87 7.80 18.69
C GLN A 39 -10.89 6.77 19.23
N VAL A 40 -11.07 6.33 20.47
CA VAL A 40 -10.30 5.26 21.11
C VAL A 40 -11.21 4.08 21.36
N GLY A 41 -10.88 2.93 20.78
CA GLY A 41 -11.62 1.69 20.93
C GLY A 41 -10.76 0.57 21.50
N TRP A 42 -11.40 -0.39 22.14
CA TRP A 42 -10.79 -1.64 22.56
C TRP A 42 -11.46 -2.81 21.84
N ALA A 43 -10.75 -3.45 20.94
CA ALA A 43 -11.29 -4.54 20.14
C ALA A 43 -10.28 -5.68 19.92
N HIS A 44 -10.81 -6.86 19.68
CA HIS A 44 -10.04 -8.02 19.27
C HIS A 44 -10.92 -8.90 18.35
N PRO A 45 -10.47 -9.20 17.11
CA PRO A 45 -9.24 -8.68 16.51
C PRO A 45 -9.35 -7.17 16.13
N ARG A 46 -8.23 -6.46 16.21
CA ARG A 46 -8.20 -5.00 16.02
C ARG A 46 -8.54 -4.59 14.60
N TYR A 47 -8.02 -5.31 13.61
CA TYR A 47 -8.22 -4.97 12.19
C TYR A 47 -9.71 -4.97 11.79
N GLU A 48 -10.53 -5.87 12.34
CA GLU A 48 -11.98 -5.91 12.05
C GLU A 48 -12.69 -4.64 12.55
N ALA A 49 -12.34 -4.19 13.75
CA ALA A 49 -12.89 -2.95 14.28
C ALA A 49 -12.45 -1.74 13.44
N ILE A 50 -11.18 -1.69 13.03
CA ILE A 50 -10.67 -0.61 12.17
C ILE A 50 -11.42 -0.57 10.84
N VAL A 51 -11.60 -1.72 10.18
CA VAL A 51 -12.32 -1.81 8.90
C VAL A 51 -13.78 -1.38 9.06
N LYS A 52 -14.43 -1.85 10.12
CA LYS A 52 -15.81 -1.49 10.43
C LYS A 52 -15.97 0.01 10.65
N GLU A 53 -15.15 0.60 11.50
CA GLU A 53 -15.17 2.05 11.78
C GLU A 53 -14.91 2.88 10.51
N ALA A 54 -13.94 2.47 9.69
CA ALA A 54 -13.64 3.14 8.43
C ALA A 54 -14.84 3.10 7.46
N GLN A 55 -15.54 1.97 7.37
CA GLN A 55 -16.74 1.84 6.54
C GLN A 55 -17.92 2.65 7.09
N GLU A 56 -18.16 2.63 8.41
CA GLU A 56 -19.21 3.40 9.06
C GLU A 56 -18.95 4.92 8.96
N PHE A 57 -17.68 5.33 8.98
CA PHE A 57 -17.26 6.71 8.75
C PHE A 57 -17.44 7.13 7.28
N GLY A 58 -17.51 6.18 6.34
CA GLY A 58 -17.54 6.44 4.91
C GLY A 58 -16.19 6.89 4.37
N ALA A 59 -15.09 6.31 4.88
CA ALA A 59 -13.73 6.66 4.49
C ALA A 59 -13.44 6.27 3.02
N ASP A 60 -12.76 7.15 2.30
CA ASP A 60 -12.23 6.90 0.95
C ASP A 60 -10.84 6.24 0.97
N LEU A 61 -10.11 6.42 2.06
CA LEU A 61 -8.76 5.92 2.28
C LEU A 61 -8.56 5.53 3.74
N LEU A 62 -7.94 4.39 3.99
CA LEU A 62 -7.42 4.02 5.30
C LEU A 62 -5.90 4.26 5.33
N VAL A 63 -5.42 4.98 6.35
CA VAL A 63 -3.99 5.23 6.56
C VAL A 63 -3.51 4.47 7.79
N GLN A 64 -2.48 3.65 7.63
CA GLN A 64 -1.89 2.84 8.70
C GLN A 64 -0.40 3.13 8.83
N HIS A 65 0.03 3.63 9.97
CA HIS A 65 1.46 3.78 10.26
C HIS A 65 2.10 2.42 10.58
N CYS A 66 3.18 2.10 9.88
CA CYS A 66 3.97 0.87 10.00
C CYS A 66 5.28 1.19 10.70
N ARG A 67 5.39 0.92 12.00
CA ARG A 67 6.60 1.19 12.76
C ARG A 67 7.72 0.21 12.38
N ALA A 68 8.92 0.73 12.12
CA ALA A 68 10.12 -0.09 12.05
C ALA A 68 10.44 -0.67 13.44
N PHE A 69 10.71 -1.97 13.51
CA PHE A 69 11.25 -2.55 14.73
C PHE A 69 12.75 -2.24 14.82
N ALA A 70 13.15 -1.42 15.79
CA ALA A 70 14.51 -0.86 15.97
C ALA A 70 15.68 -1.87 16.00
N LYS A 71 15.41 -3.16 16.00
CA LYS A 71 16.44 -4.24 16.03
C LYS A 71 16.58 -5.05 14.75
N ILE A 72 15.70 -4.83 13.77
CA ILE A 72 15.70 -5.59 12.51
C ILE A 72 15.78 -4.56 11.39
N LYS A 73 16.78 -4.68 10.51
CA LYS A 73 17.00 -3.76 9.38
C LYS A 73 15.88 -3.77 8.32
N HIS A 74 14.81 -4.51 8.56
CA HIS A 74 13.67 -4.65 7.68
C HIS A 74 12.41 -4.20 8.41
N ILE A 75 11.56 -3.43 7.73
CA ILE A 75 10.25 -3.04 8.24
C ILE A 75 9.33 -4.22 8.01
N HIS A 76 9.11 -5.03 9.06
CA HIS A 76 8.08 -6.07 8.99
C HIS A 76 6.73 -5.47 9.35
N LEU A 77 5.76 -5.70 8.48
CA LEU A 77 4.37 -5.36 8.79
C LEU A 77 3.92 -6.12 10.04
N THR A 78 3.17 -5.44 10.90
CA THR A 78 2.54 -6.09 12.05
C THR A 78 1.45 -7.06 11.56
N HIS A 79 1.04 -7.98 12.44
CA HIS A 79 -0.09 -8.86 12.14
C HIS A 79 -1.34 -8.06 11.73
N ASP A 80 -1.67 -6.99 12.45
CA ASP A 80 -2.81 -6.12 12.14
C ASP A 80 -2.67 -5.46 10.76
N SER A 81 -1.49 -4.94 10.40
CA SER A 81 -1.23 -4.36 9.07
C SER A 81 -1.44 -5.40 7.96
N TRP A 82 -0.96 -6.63 8.15
CA TRP A 82 -1.20 -7.73 7.23
C TRP A 82 -2.69 -8.08 7.09
N GLN A 83 -3.43 -8.08 8.18
CA GLN A 83 -4.87 -8.33 8.14
C GLN A 83 -5.61 -7.19 7.42
N LEU A 84 -5.19 -5.94 7.60
CA LEU A 84 -5.73 -4.81 6.84
C LEU A 84 -5.44 -4.94 5.35
N VAL A 85 -4.21 -5.28 4.96
CA VAL A 85 -3.89 -5.55 3.54
C VAL A 85 -4.76 -6.66 2.97
N LYS A 86 -5.10 -7.69 3.75
CA LYS A 86 -5.94 -8.82 3.30
C LYS A 86 -7.43 -8.49 3.22
N HIS A 87 -7.94 -7.78 4.20
CA HIS A 87 -9.37 -7.71 4.47
C HIS A 87 -9.99 -6.31 4.32
N CYS A 88 -9.17 -5.23 4.30
CA CYS A 88 -9.71 -3.89 4.09
C CYS A 88 -10.20 -3.75 2.64
N PRO A 89 -11.48 -3.39 2.42
CA PRO A 89 -12.00 -3.17 1.08
C PRO A 89 -11.64 -1.80 0.50
N LEU A 90 -11.17 -0.87 1.36
CA LEU A 90 -10.77 0.48 0.96
C LEU A 90 -9.32 0.50 0.47
N PRO A 91 -8.93 1.49 -0.33
CA PRO A 91 -7.53 1.81 -0.54
C PRO A 91 -6.81 1.95 0.81
N LEU A 92 -5.61 1.40 0.91
CA LEU A 92 -4.85 1.34 2.15
C LEU A 92 -3.47 1.96 1.95
N LEU A 93 -3.20 3.08 2.60
CA LEU A 93 -1.88 3.69 2.65
C LEU A 93 -1.11 3.16 3.88
N LEU A 94 -0.01 2.48 3.62
CA LEU A 94 0.95 2.03 4.62
C LEU A 94 2.06 3.07 4.71
N VAL A 95 2.03 3.88 5.76
CA VAL A 95 3.03 4.93 6.00
C VAL A 95 4.19 4.34 6.80
N LYS A 96 5.40 4.57 6.31
CA LYS A 96 6.67 4.14 6.91
C LYS A 96 7.40 5.32 7.52
N ASP A 97 8.61 5.10 8.04
CA ASP A 97 9.34 6.11 8.81
C ASP A 97 10.23 7.02 7.94
N GLU A 98 10.24 6.86 6.62
CA GLU A 98 10.99 7.73 5.70
C GLU A 98 10.25 9.05 5.49
N GLU A 99 10.96 10.16 5.52
CA GLU A 99 10.39 11.49 5.23
C GLU A 99 10.33 11.71 3.72
N TRP A 100 9.26 12.31 3.24
CA TRP A 100 9.09 12.65 1.83
C TRP A 100 9.98 13.82 1.43
N GLY A 101 10.47 13.81 0.19
CA GLY A 101 11.25 14.90 -0.37
C GLY A 101 10.43 16.17 -0.65
N ASP A 102 11.13 17.26 -0.95
CA ASP A 102 10.50 18.54 -1.35
C ASP A 102 9.71 18.42 -2.67
N SER A 103 10.14 17.51 -3.53
CA SER A 103 9.47 17.18 -4.80
C SER A 103 8.93 15.77 -4.73
N VAL A 104 7.61 15.63 -4.66
CA VAL A 104 6.96 14.32 -4.49
C VAL A 104 7.08 13.47 -5.75
N VAL A 105 7.67 12.28 -5.63
CA VAL A 105 7.83 11.29 -6.70
C VAL A 105 7.08 10.02 -6.35
N LEU A 106 6.17 9.62 -7.21
CA LEU A 106 5.37 8.41 -7.03
C LEU A 106 5.76 7.34 -8.05
N MET A 107 5.62 6.08 -7.69
CA MET A 107 5.87 4.95 -8.58
C MET A 107 4.65 4.04 -8.66
N ALA A 108 4.06 3.90 -9.85
CA ALA A 108 2.96 2.98 -10.11
C ALA A 108 3.50 1.62 -10.58
N ALA A 109 3.17 0.54 -9.88
CA ALA A 109 3.54 -0.82 -10.25
C ALA A 109 2.39 -1.53 -10.94
N VAL A 110 2.55 -1.83 -12.24
CA VAL A 110 1.52 -2.47 -13.08
C VAL A 110 1.98 -3.81 -13.65
N ASP A 111 1.03 -4.70 -13.97
CA ASP A 111 1.29 -5.98 -14.63
C ASP A 111 0.31 -6.22 -15.79
N PRO A 112 0.50 -5.58 -16.96
CA PRO A 112 -0.39 -5.69 -18.11
C PRO A 112 -0.49 -7.10 -18.68
N MET A 113 0.49 -7.97 -18.39
CA MET A 113 0.46 -9.39 -18.78
C MET A 113 -0.58 -10.20 -18.02
N ASN A 114 -1.14 -9.62 -16.94
CA ASN A 114 -2.11 -10.30 -16.07
C ASN A 114 -1.63 -11.67 -15.59
N SER A 115 -0.35 -11.77 -15.24
CA SER A 115 0.37 -13.02 -14.97
C SER A 115 -0.25 -13.85 -13.84
N HIS A 116 -1.11 -13.25 -13.05
CA HIS A 116 -1.68 -13.86 -11.84
C HIS A 116 -3.22 -13.82 -11.78
N HIS A 117 -3.90 -13.74 -12.93
CA HIS A 117 -5.38 -13.71 -13.02
C HIS A 117 -6.00 -12.63 -12.14
N LYS A 118 -5.36 -11.45 -12.03
CA LYS A 118 -5.92 -10.30 -11.35
C LYS A 118 -7.10 -9.73 -12.13
N PRO A 119 -8.00 -8.96 -11.49
CA PRO A 119 -9.03 -8.22 -12.21
C PRO A 119 -8.41 -7.29 -13.25
N VAL A 120 -8.93 -7.33 -14.48
CA VAL A 120 -8.37 -6.60 -15.64
C VAL A 120 -8.31 -5.10 -15.39
N GLN A 121 -9.26 -4.56 -14.59
CA GLN A 121 -9.33 -3.12 -14.28
C GLN A 121 -8.31 -2.66 -13.23
N LEU A 122 -7.63 -3.56 -12.52
CA LEU A 122 -6.78 -3.18 -11.38
C LEU A 122 -5.61 -2.27 -11.79
N ASP A 123 -4.97 -2.55 -12.93
CA ASP A 123 -3.89 -1.68 -13.41
C ASP A 123 -4.40 -0.28 -13.78
N GLY A 124 -5.59 -0.20 -14.40
CA GLY A 124 -6.25 1.09 -14.65
C GLY A 124 -6.50 1.85 -13.36
N GLN A 125 -7.03 1.18 -12.34
CA GLN A 125 -7.27 1.78 -11.03
C GLN A 125 -5.97 2.27 -10.35
N ILE A 126 -4.85 1.56 -10.54
CA ILE A 126 -3.53 1.99 -10.07
C ILE A 126 -3.10 3.29 -10.78
N ILE A 127 -3.24 3.36 -12.11
CA ILE A 127 -2.90 4.57 -12.88
C ILE A 127 -3.81 5.74 -12.49
N ASP A 128 -5.12 5.51 -12.34
CA ASP A 128 -6.06 6.54 -11.90
C ASP A 128 -5.70 7.07 -10.50
N ALA A 129 -5.37 6.17 -9.57
CA ALA A 129 -4.97 6.53 -8.22
C ALA A 129 -3.66 7.33 -8.20
N VAL A 130 -2.60 6.86 -8.89
CA VAL A 130 -1.32 7.58 -8.92
C VAL A 130 -1.44 8.95 -9.58
N THR A 131 -2.23 9.04 -10.64
CA THR A 131 -2.50 10.31 -11.34
C THR A 131 -3.22 11.31 -10.43
N SER A 132 -4.25 10.83 -9.72
CA SER A 132 -5.02 11.66 -8.78
C SER A 132 -4.15 12.15 -7.62
N VAL A 133 -3.40 11.25 -6.98
CA VAL A 133 -2.56 11.58 -5.82
C VAL A 133 -1.42 12.50 -6.24
N SER A 134 -0.71 12.20 -7.34
CA SER A 134 0.35 13.05 -7.88
C SER A 134 -0.15 14.47 -8.20
N GLY A 135 -1.34 14.57 -8.83
CA GLY A 135 -1.95 15.88 -9.12
C GLY A 135 -2.32 16.68 -7.87
N GLN A 136 -2.81 16.03 -6.81
CA GLN A 136 -3.15 16.69 -5.54
C GLN A 136 -1.91 17.15 -4.76
N LEU A 137 -0.82 16.39 -4.83
CA LEU A 137 0.42 16.69 -4.14
C LEU A 137 1.36 17.61 -4.92
N GLY A 138 1.03 17.92 -6.19
CA GLY A 138 1.90 18.69 -7.07
C GLY A 138 3.19 17.96 -7.44
N GLY A 139 3.15 16.62 -7.37
CA GLY A 139 4.27 15.74 -7.65
C GLY A 139 4.24 15.15 -9.07
N GLU A 140 5.17 14.26 -9.32
CA GLU A 140 5.24 13.48 -10.55
C GLU A 140 5.14 11.98 -10.28
N TYR A 141 4.89 11.18 -11.33
CA TYR A 141 4.89 9.74 -11.17
C TYR A 141 5.54 9.03 -12.34
N HIS A 142 6.09 7.86 -12.04
CA HIS A 142 6.67 6.92 -12.98
C HIS A 142 5.84 5.63 -12.97
N VAL A 143 5.79 4.94 -14.12
CA VAL A 143 5.10 3.65 -14.26
C VAL A 143 6.12 2.56 -14.49
N VAL A 144 6.09 1.53 -13.67
CA VAL A 144 7.03 0.42 -13.70
C VAL A 144 6.30 -0.88 -14.00
N HIS A 145 6.79 -1.59 -15.00
CA HIS A 145 6.44 -2.98 -15.29
C HIS A 145 7.69 -3.85 -15.28
N ALA A 146 7.70 -4.88 -14.47
CA ALA A 146 8.81 -5.82 -14.35
C ALA A 146 8.53 -7.13 -15.09
N TYR A 147 9.56 -7.69 -15.70
CA TYR A 147 9.56 -9.02 -16.28
C TYR A 147 10.90 -9.70 -16.00
N ALA A 148 10.97 -11.01 -16.06
CA ALA A 148 12.23 -11.72 -15.89
C ALA A 148 12.43 -12.72 -17.04
N GLU A 149 13.42 -12.50 -17.91
CA GLU A 149 13.75 -13.45 -18.96
C GLU A 149 14.15 -14.83 -18.39
N SER A 150 14.78 -14.84 -17.23
CA SER A 150 15.15 -16.07 -16.52
C SER A 150 13.97 -16.92 -16.04
N ALA A 151 12.76 -16.36 -15.96
CA ALA A 151 11.57 -17.07 -15.50
C ALA A 151 11.10 -18.18 -16.48
N ARG A 152 11.50 -18.10 -17.76
CA ARG A 152 11.14 -19.07 -18.82
C ARG A 152 12.39 -19.55 -19.57
N PRO A 153 13.26 -20.36 -18.99
CA PRO A 153 14.59 -20.70 -19.54
C PRO A 153 14.57 -21.42 -20.89
N PHE A 154 13.44 -21.97 -21.31
CA PHE A 154 13.28 -22.63 -22.62
C PHE A 154 12.62 -21.76 -23.69
N THR A 155 12.35 -20.48 -23.39
CA THR A 155 11.83 -19.53 -24.36
C THR A 155 13.00 -18.92 -25.13
N PRO A 156 12.85 -18.68 -26.47
CA PRO A 156 13.87 -17.98 -27.22
C PRO A 156 14.24 -16.64 -26.60
N ALA A 157 15.54 -16.31 -26.62
CA ALA A 157 16.04 -15.07 -26.09
C ALA A 157 15.30 -13.85 -26.68
N GLY A 158 14.95 -12.88 -25.86
CA GLY A 158 14.25 -11.66 -26.26
C GLY A 158 12.74 -11.80 -26.49
N LYS A 159 12.20 -13.03 -26.60
CA LYS A 159 10.76 -13.21 -26.84
C LYS A 159 9.92 -12.76 -25.65
N ILE A 160 10.36 -13.02 -24.43
CA ILE A 160 9.68 -12.56 -23.22
C ILE A 160 9.66 -11.03 -23.18
N LYS A 161 10.80 -10.41 -23.45
CA LYS A 161 10.91 -8.95 -23.55
C LYS A 161 9.93 -8.38 -24.58
N GLU A 162 9.87 -8.97 -25.77
CA GLU A 162 8.96 -8.53 -26.84
C GLU A 162 7.49 -8.61 -26.40
N GLU A 163 7.08 -9.74 -25.78
CA GLU A 163 5.72 -9.93 -25.27
C GLU A 163 5.36 -8.89 -24.21
N HIS A 164 6.25 -8.65 -23.23
CA HIS A 164 6.05 -7.68 -22.17
C HIS A 164 6.08 -6.24 -22.67
N THR A 165 7.01 -5.92 -23.60
CA THR A 165 7.06 -4.60 -24.25
C THR A 165 5.75 -4.29 -24.95
N LYS A 166 5.26 -5.26 -25.74
CA LYS A 166 4.00 -5.08 -26.46
C LYS A 166 2.84 -4.85 -25.49
N ALA A 167 2.67 -5.70 -24.48
CA ALA A 167 1.58 -5.59 -23.53
C ALA A 167 1.63 -4.28 -22.74
N PHE A 168 2.84 -3.85 -22.34
CA PHE A 168 3.02 -2.60 -21.61
C PHE A 168 2.71 -1.37 -22.48
N ASN A 169 3.19 -1.34 -23.72
CA ASN A 169 2.88 -0.25 -24.65
C ASN A 169 1.40 -0.21 -25.02
N ASP A 170 0.80 -1.37 -25.31
CA ASP A 170 -0.64 -1.47 -25.60
C ASP A 170 -1.48 -0.93 -24.43
N PHE A 171 -1.13 -1.29 -23.21
CA PHE A 171 -1.79 -0.77 -21.99
C PHE A 171 -1.58 0.73 -21.82
N MET A 172 -0.33 1.20 -21.89
CA MET A 172 0.01 2.62 -21.66
C MET A 172 -0.48 3.54 -22.79
N SER A 173 -0.80 3.01 -23.98
CA SER A 173 -1.36 3.82 -25.07
C SER A 173 -2.70 4.51 -24.73
N GLY A 174 -3.41 4.00 -23.72
CA GLY A 174 -4.63 4.61 -23.19
C GLY A 174 -4.42 5.78 -22.21
N TYR A 175 -3.16 6.07 -21.85
CA TYR A 175 -2.81 7.06 -20.83
C TYR A 175 -1.84 8.11 -21.37
N ASN A 176 -1.97 9.35 -20.88
CA ASN A 176 -1.08 10.44 -21.28
C ASN A 176 0.11 10.53 -20.31
N VAL A 177 1.07 9.63 -20.45
CA VAL A 177 2.30 9.58 -19.65
C VAL A 177 3.50 9.70 -20.58
N ASN A 178 4.48 10.54 -20.22
CA ASN A 178 5.70 10.73 -21.01
C ASN A 178 6.51 9.42 -21.06
N GLU A 179 7.13 9.15 -22.20
CA GLU A 179 7.92 7.91 -22.42
C GLU A 179 9.09 7.77 -21.43
N ASP A 180 9.72 8.87 -21.03
CA ASP A 180 10.81 8.91 -20.06
C ASP A 180 10.38 8.48 -18.64
N LYS A 181 9.07 8.44 -18.39
CA LYS A 181 8.46 7.97 -17.13
C LYS A 181 7.91 6.54 -17.20
N LEU A 182 8.11 5.87 -18.32
CA LEU A 182 7.70 4.47 -18.53
C LEU A 182 8.91 3.54 -18.42
N HIS A 183 8.87 2.62 -17.47
CA HIS A 183 10.00 1.74 -17.17
C HIS A 183 9.62 0.28 -17.32
N LEU A 184 10.26 -0.39 -18.28
CA LEU A 184 10.18 -1.83 -18.47
C LEU A 184 11.49 -2.48 -18.01
N ILE A 185 11.44 -3.25 -16.93
CA ILE A 185 12.62 -3.68 -16.19
C ILE A 185 12.77 -5.20 -16.28
N ASP A 186 13.95 -5.66 -16.75
CA ASP A 186 14.31 -7.09 -16.79
C ASP A 186 14.84 -7.53 -15.44
N GLU A 187 13.94 -7.73 -14.50
CA GLU A 187 14.18 -8.20 -13.14
C GLU A 187 12.90 -8.82 -12.56
N THR A 188 13.05 -9.59 -11.49
CA THR A 188 11.87 -10.02 -10.75
C THR A 188 11.13 -8.83 -10.14
N PRO A 189 9.78 -8.85 -10.07
CA PRO A 189 9.01 -7.69 -9.63
C PRO A 189 9.45 -7.13 -8.27
N VAL A 190 9.87 -7.98 -7.33
CA VAL A 190 10.31 -7.54 -5.99
C VAL A 190 11.59 -6.71 -6.08
N PHE A 191 12.59 -7.22 -6.80
CA PHE A 191 13.86 -6.51 -6.96
C PHE A 191 13.68 -5.26 -7.81
N ALA A 192 12.91 -5.34 -8.90
CA ALA A 192 12.62 -4.18 -9.73
C ALA A 192 11.96 -3.04 -8.92
N LEU A 193 10.94 -3.33 -8.13
CA LEU A 193 10.24 -2.30 -7.36
C LEU A 193 11.13 -1.72 -6.26
N LYS A 194 11.93 -2.55 -5.60
CA LYS A 194 12.87 -2.10 -4.58
C LYS A 194 13.95 -1.20 -5.18
N ASP A 195 14.70 -1.69 -6.17
CA ASP A 195 15.83 -0.98 -6.74
C ASP A 195 15.39 0.30 -7.47
N TYR A 196 14.22 0.26 -8.14
CA TYR A 196 13.69 1.44 -8.82
C TYR A 196 13.08 2.46 -7.86
N SER A 197 12.49 2.07 -6.76
CA SER A 197 12.05 3.01 -5.73
C SER A 197 13.24 3.81 -5.16
N GLU A 198 14.38 3.15 -4.96
CA GLU A 198 15.62 3.80 -4.53
C GLU A 198 16.24 4.66 -5.65
N THR A 199 16.21 4.19 -6.90
CA THR A 199 16.79 4.92 -8.07
C THR A 199 16.02 6.19 -8.40
N LEU A 200 14.70 6.15 -8.29
CA LEU A 200 13.81 7.30 -8.54
C LEU A 200 13.67 8.20 -7.31
N ASP A 201 14.24 7.81 -6.17
CA ASP A 201 14.00 8.47 -4.88
C ASP A 201 12.49 8.64 -4.62
N SER A 202 11.74 7.57 -4.83
CA SER A 202 10.27 7.65 -4.78
C SER A 202 9.74 7.65 -3.35
N ASP A 203 8.83 8.57 -3.06
CA ASP A 203 8.17 8.73 -1.77
C ASP A 203 7.08 7.68 -1.53
N MET A 204 6.44 7.21 -2.61
CA MET A 204 5.34 6.25 -2.51
C MET A 204 5.28 5.30 -3.71
N ILE A 205 5.05 4.02 -3.42
CA ILE A 205 4.68 3.02 -4.43
C ILE A 205 3.17 2.83 -4.41
N VAL A 206 2.54 2.94 -5.57
CA VAL A 206 1.12 2.61 -5.78
C VAL A 206 1.03 1.25 -6.46
N MET A 207 0.42 0.27 -5.80
CA MET A 207 0.35 -1.09 -6.31
C MET A 207 -0.96 -1.79 -5.95
N GLY A 208 -1.30 -2.82 -6.70
CA GLY A 208 -2.43 -3.67 -6.39
C GLY A 208 -2.08 -4.81 -5.43
N ALA A 209 -2.95 -5.08 -4.47
CA ALA A 209 -2.91 -6.32 -3.70
C ALA A 209 -4.20 -7.09 -3.86
N ILE A 210 -4.11 -8.31 -4.37
CA ILE A 210 -5.23 -9.20 -4.62
C ILE A 210 -5.25 -10.27 -3.55
N SER A 211 -6.40 -10.44 -2.90
CA SER A 211 -6.68 -11.63 -2.12
C SER A 211 -7.10 -12.75 -3.07
N ARG A 212 -6.29 -13.83 -3.17
CA ARG A 212 -6.48 -14.91 -4.13
C ARG A 212 -7.56 -15.93 -3.76
N SER A 213 -8.23 -15.81 -2.63
CA SER A 213 -9.24 -16.77 -2.24
C SER A 213 -10.54 -16.12 -1.78
N ARG A 214 -11.66 -16.59 -2.37
CA ARG A 214 -13.01 -16.39 -1.85
C ARG A 214 -13.31 -17.34 -0.67
N LEU A 215 -12.39 -18.23 -0.35
CA LEU A 215 -12.46 -19.19 0.76
C LEU A 215 -11.66 -18.65 1.94
N ALA A 216 -12.03 -18.98 3.14
CA ALA A 216 -11.67 -18.47 4.48
C ALA A 216 -10.23 -17.98 4.78
N GLU A 217 -9.28 -18.10 3.86
CA GLU A 217 -7.92 -17.56 3.99
C GLU A 217 -7.59 -16.69 2.78
N ALA A 218 -7.66 -15.37 2.97
CA ALA A 218 -7.23 -14.40 1.98
C ALA A 218 -5.69 -14.49 1.83
N LEU A 219 -5.23 -15.02 0.69
CA LEU A 219 -3.81 -15.07 0.34
C LEU A 219 -3.46 -13.84 -0.50
N ILE A 220 -2.48 -13.08 -0.07
CA ILE A 220 -1.85 -12.04 -0.90
C ILE A 220 -0.88 -12.71 -1.87
N GLY A 221 -0.62 -12.11 -3.02
CA GLY A 221 0.41 -12.62 -3.94
C GLY A 221 1.81 -12.50 -3.33
N SER A 222 2.67 -13.50 -3.55
CA SER A 222 4.03 -13.53 -3.00
C SER A 222 4.84 -12.26 -3.29
N THR A 223 4.72 -11.71 -4.50
CA THR A 223 5.36 -10.43 -4.85
C THR A 223 4.90 -9.28 -3.96
N ALA A 224 3.59 -9.16 -3.71
CA ALA A 224 3.07 -8.12 -2.85
C ALA A 224 3.54 -8.31 -1.39
N GLU A 225 3.58 -9.55 -0.90
CA GLU A 225 4.10 -9.84 0.44
C GLU A 225 5.55 -9.39 0.60
N GLU A 226 6.41 -9.76 -0.36
CA GLU A 226 7.83 -9.40 -0.30
C GLU A 226 8.03 -7.88 -0.45
N VAL A 227 7.35 -7.21 -1.38
CA VAL A 227 7.45 -5.74 -1.55
C VAL A 227 7.02 -5.01 -0.28
N LEU A 228 5.90 -5.41 0.31
CA LEU A 228 5.37 -4.80 1.52
C LEU A 228 6.34 -4.88 2.71
N ASP A 229 7.10 -5.97 2.82
CA ASP A 229 8.07 -6.18 3.92
C ASP A 229 9.44 -5.53 3.66
N PHE A 230 9.89 -5.48 2.40
CA PHE A 230 11.29 -5.09 2.10
C PHE A 230 11.46 -3.66 1.62
N VAL A 231 10.42 -3.01 1.11
CA VAL A 231 10.52 -1.64 0.62
C VAL A 231 10.35 -0.66 1.77
N LYS A 232 11.21 0.37 1.85
CA LYS A 232 11.16 1.41 2.88
C LYS A 232 10.16 2.51 2.59
N THR A 233 9.92 2.73 1.31
CA THR A 233 8.99 3.70 0.74
C THR A 233 7.56 3.44 1.18
N ASP A 234 6.75 4.46 1.36
CA ASP A 234 5.32 4.33 1.62
C ASP A 234 4.61 3.54 0.52
N ILE A 235 3.57 2.82 0.86
CA ILE A 235 2.86 1.97 -0.12
C ILE A 235 1.37 2.24 -0.08
N LEU A 236 0.82 2.69 -1.20
CA LEU A 236 -0.61 2.78 -1.43
C LEU A 236 -1.11 1.51 -2.12
N VAL A 237 -1.86 0.72 -1.38
CA VAL A 237 -2.46 -0.54 -1.84
C VAL A 237 -3.84 -0.28 -2.42
N ILE A 238 -3.99 -0.51 -3.72
CA ILE A 238 -5.27 -0.41 -4.42
C ILE A 238 -5.98 -1.76 -4.40
N LYS A 239 -7.27 -1.72 -4.11
CA LYS A 239 -8.16 -2.89 -4.12
C LYS A 239 -9.00 -2.91 -5.38
N PRO A 240 -9.27 -4.10 -5.97
CA PRO A 240 -10.20 -4.19 -7.07
C PRO A 240 -11.58 -3.68 -6.64
N SER A 241 -12.21 -2.86 -7.46
CA SER A 241 -13.63 -2.49 -7.29
C SER A 241 -14.49 -3.75 -7.33
N SER A 242 -15.46 -3.83 -6.46
CA SER A 242 -16.43 -4.94 -6.37
C SER A 242 -17.38 -4.93 -7.54
#